data_ed0a04b4d505b363392c36953ff28f05
#
_entry.id   ed0a04b4d505b363392c36953ff28f05
#
_cell.length_a   1.000
_cell.length_b   1.000
_cell.length_c   1.000
_cell.angle_alpha   90.00
_cell.angle_beta   90.00
_cell.angle_gamma   90.00
#
_symmetry.space_group_name_H-M   'P 1'
#
loop_
_entity.id
_entity.type
_entity.pdbx_description
1 polymer ?
#
loop_
_entity_poly.entity_id
_entity_poly.type
_entity_poly.pdbx_seq_one_letter_code
_entity_poly.pdbx_strand_id
1 'polypeptide(L)'
;MGIEIRSLSDVMAAEAVGVDLKTGVSPSERDALRQAITDHLVLCIRGQDLSPTELAEASSLFGEPKTFVLRNDRIEDAPEVSIVSNRPPLLGGKPLVQAKHWHTDDSYLAEPATLTLLHAVTLPVTGGDTEFINCYAVLDALPPNLRGRVDGLRAVHKYLSRRNESWVAKRSGEEEDE
;
A
#
# COMPACT_ATOMS: atom_id res chain seq x y z
N MET A 1 6.99 -21.81 17.32
CA MET A 1 7.78 -20.64 17.76
C MET A 1 6.89 -19.43 17.51
N GLY A 2 6.81 -18.49 18.46
CA GLY A 2 6.03 -17.28 18.23
C GLY A 2 6.73 -16.32 17.25
N ILE A 3 5.98 -15.42 16.66
CA ILE A 3 6.55 -14.37 15.79
C ILE A 3 7.35 -13.37 16.62
N GLU A 4 8.41 -12.82 16.04
CA GLU A 4 9.22 -11.77 16.63
C GLU A 4 9.06 -10.48 15.82
N ILE A 5 8.79 -9.36 16.50
CA ILE A 5 8.70 -8.04 15.87
C ILE A 5 10.00 -7.29 16.15
N ARG A 6 10.70 -6.88 15.09
CA ARG A 6 11.96 -6.13 15.15
C ARG A 6 11.79 -4.77 14.51
N SER A 7 12.07 -3.70 15.26
CA SER A 7 12.10 -2.35 14.69
C SER A 7 13.18 -2.25 13.61
N LEU A 8 12.83 -1.62 12.47
CA LEU A 8 13.76 -1.33 11.37
C LEU A 8 14.31 0.10 11.42
N SER A 9 13.64 1.00 12.13
CA SER A 9 14.13 2.35 12.39
C SER A 9 13.50 2.93 13.64
N ASP A 10 14.02 4.05 14.11
CA ASP A 10 13.51 4.77 15.28
C ASP A 10 12.23 5.57 14.98
N VAL A 11 11.87 5.73 13.70
CA VAL A 11 10.77 6.60 13.26
C VAL A 11 9.54 5.80 12.88
N MET A 12 9.74 4.68 12.17
CA MET A 12 8.68 3.80 11.66
C MET A 12 9.30 2.52 11.09
N ALA A 13 8.47 1.58 10.75
CA ALA A 13 8.76 0.28 10.16
C ALA A 13 9.31 -0.76 11.14
N ALA A 14 8.75 -1.95 11.03
CA ALA A 14 9.23 -3.16 11.71
C ALA A 14 9.25 -4.35 10.75
N GLU A 15 10.02 -5.37 11.12
CA GLU A 15 10.03 -6.68 10.48
C GLU A 15 9.35 -7.70 11.39
N ALA A 16 8.42 -8.47 10.84
CA ALA A 16 7.88 -9.65 11.50
C ALA A 16 8.65 -10.89 11.05
N VAL A 17 9.35 -11.51 11.99
CA VAL A 17 10.19 -12.69 11.75
C VAL A 17 9.47 -13.94 12.22
N GLY A 18 9.63 -15.03 11.47
CA GLY A 18 9.01 -16.33 11.79
C GLY A 18 7.55 -16.44 11.34
N VAL A 19 7.12 -15.59 10.43
CA VAL A 19 5.77 -15.61 9.83
C VAL A 19 5.82 -16.28 8.47
N ASP A 20 4.91 -17.21 8.24
CA ASP A 20 4.60 -17.77 6.92
C ASP A 20 3.11 -17.55 6.66
N LEU A 21 2.81 -16.58 5.80
CA LEU A 21 1.44 -16.20 5.47
C LEU A 21 0.72 -17.29 4.66
N LYS A 22 1.46 -18.14 3.94
CA LYS A 22 0.91 -19.22 3.14
C LYS A 22 0.32 -20.34 4.00
N THR A 23 0.98 -20.67 5.10
CA THR A 23 0.50 -21.70 6.03
C THR A 23 -0.52 -21.17 7.03
N GLY A 24 -0.72 -19.85 7.04
CA GLY A 24 -1.59 -19.15 7.96
C GLY A 24 -0.93 -18.86 9.30
N VAL A 25 -1.60 -18.05 10.09
CA VAL A 25 -1.16 -17.63 11.43
C VAL A 25 -2.22 -17.93 12.48
N SER A 26 -1.79 -18.18 13.69
CA SER A 26 -2.69 -18.35 14.84
C SER A 26 -3.40 -17.02 15.18
N PRO A 27 -4.52 -17.05 15.93
CA PRO A 27 -5.19 -15.82 16.37
C PRO A 27 -4.27 -14.86 17.13
N SER A 28 -3.39 -15.37 17.98
CA SER A 28 -2.44 -14.55 18.75
C SER A 28 -1.36 -13.93 17.86
N GLU A 29 -0.89 -14.63 16.83
CA GLU A 29 0.05 -14.08 15.85
C GLU A 29 -0.61 -13.02 14.99
N ARG A 30 -1.85 -13.25 14.54
CA ARG A 30 -2.62 -12.22 13.82
C ARG A 30 -2.76 -10.94 14.64
N ASP A 31 -3.11 -11.06 15.93
CA ASP A 31 -3.29 -9.91 16.78
C ASP A 31 -1.95 -9.17 17.00
N ALA A 32 -0.85 -9.90 17.12
CA ALA A 32 0.49 -9.32 17.18
C ALA A 32 0.90 -8.60 15.88
N LEU A 33 0.58 -9.15 14.69
CA LEU A 33 0.81 -8.48 13.41
C LEU A 33 -0.01 -7.20 13.26
N ARG A 34 -1.29 -7.22 13.68
CA ARG A 34 -2.16 -6.03 13.69
C ARG A 34 -1.64 -4.95 14.63
N GLN A 35 -1.17 -5.35 15.80
CA GLN A 35 -0.56 -4.41 16.74
C GLN A 35 0.73 -3.82 16.17
N ALA A 36 1.58 -4.66 15.58
CA ALA A 36 2.84 -4.23 14.98
C ALA A 36 2.64 -3.19 13.85
N ILE A 37 1.65 -3.39 12.95
CA ILE A 37 1.36 -2.39 11.90
C ILE A 37 0.82 -1.08 12.50
N THR A 38 0.06 -1.14 13.57
CA THR A 38 -0.45 0.04 14.27
C THR A 38 0.69 0.83 14.93
N ASP A 39 1.63 0.14 15.55
CA ASP A 39 2.72 0.77 16.30
C ASP A 39 3.84 1.29 15.38
N HIS A 40 4.09 0.58 14.27
CA HIS A 40 5.22 0.86 13.39
C HIS A 40 4.85 1.42 12.02
N LEU A 41 3.57 1.49 11.65
CA LEU A 41 3.02 2.04 10.40
C LEU A 41 3.40 1.28 9.11
N VAL A 42 4.53 0.62 9.08
CA VAL A 42 4.99 -0.27 7.99
C VAL A 42 5.46 -1.58 8.59
N LEU A 43 5.01 -2.69 8.04
CA LEU A 43 5.43 -4.03 8.47
C LEU A 43 6.01 -4.79 7.28
N CYS A 44 7.25 -5.24 7.43
CA CYS A 44 7.94 -6.08 6.46
C CYS A 44 7.86 -7.54 6.90
N ILE A 45 7.37 -8.41 6.03
CA ILE A 45 7.31 -9.86 6.24
C ILE A 45 8.09 -10.52 5.10
N ARG A 46 9.34 -10.91 5.38
CA ARG A 46 10.25 -11.40 4.34
C ARG A 46 10.00 -12.86 3.98
N GLY A 47 10.50 -13.24 2.78
CA GLY A 47 10.55 -14.65 2.35
C GLY A 47 9.18 -15.24 2.02
N GLN A 48 8.19 -14.40 1.69
CA GLN A 48 6.87 -14.87 1.30
C GLN A 48 6.84 -15.21 -0.19
N ASP A 49 6.33 -16.40 -0.52
CA ASP A 49 6.10 -16.84 -1.90
C ASP A 49 4.61 -17.17 -2.05
N LEU A 50 3.84 -16.14 -2.40
CA LEU A 50 2.40 -16.18 -2.46
C LEU A 50 1.90 -16.05 -3.91
N SER A 51 0.95 -16.88 -4.29
CA SER A 51 0.09 -16.62 -5.44
C SER A 51 -0.82 -15.41 -5.18
N PRO A 52 -1.45 -14.83 -6.22
CA PRO A 52 -2.41 -13.76 -6.02
C PRO A 52 -3.55 -14.11 -5.07
N THR A 53 -4.09 -15.33 -5.17
CA THR A 53 -5.15 -15.81 -4.29
C THR A 53 -4.67 -15.93 -2.83
N GLU A 54 -3.49 -16.49 -2.62
CA GLU A 54 -2.89 -16.59 -1.28
C GLU A 54 -2.58 -15.19 -0.70
N LEU A 55 -2.21 -14.21 -1.54
CA LEU A 55 -2.04 -12.82 -1.11
C LEU A 55 -3.37 -12.19 -0.69
N ALA A 56 -4.44 -12.41 -1.46
CA ALA A 56 -5.79 -11.95 -1.11
C ALA A 56 -6.26 -12.58 0.22
N GLU A 57 -6.06 -13.88 0.40
CA GLU A 57 -6.36 -14.58 1.66
C GLU A 57 -5.55 -14.00 2.84
N ALA A 58 -4.25 -13.80 2.66
CA ALA A 58 -3.37 -13.22 3.68
C ALA A 58 -3.78 -11.79 4.05
N SER A 59 -4.29 -11.00 3.10
CA SER A 59 -4.77 -9.64 3.37
C SER A 59 -5.94 -9.61 4.35
N SER A 60 -6.77 -10.67 4.39
CA SER A 60 -7.89 -10.82 5.32
C SER A 60 -7.45 -10.87 6.79
N LEU A 61 -6.18 -11.14 7.07
CA LEU A 61 -5.61 -11.06 8.42
C LEU A 61 -5.70 -9.62 8.99
N PHE A 62 -5.70 -8.62 8.13
CA PHE A 62 -5.67 -7.21 8.51
C PHE A 62 -7.03 -6.51 8.39
N GLY A 63 -7.97 -7.07 7.67
CA GLY A 63 -9.30 -6.53 7.45
C GLY A 63 -10.00 -7.21 6.29
N GLU A 64 -11.16 -6.72 5.89
CA GLU A 64 -11.85 -7.19 4.70
C GLU A 64 -11.15 -6.60 3.45
N PRO A 65 -10.65 -7.45 2.53
CA PRO A 65 -10.01 -6.98 1.32
C PRO A 65 -11.01 -6.24 0.42
N LYS A 66 -10.57 -5.13 -0.17
CA LYS A 66 -11.35 -4.40 -1.15
C LYS A 66 -11.03 -4.87 -2.56
N THR A 67 -12.05 -5.01 -3.39
CA THR A 67 -11.84 -5.22 -4.82
C THR A 67 -11.13 -4.02 -5.42
N PHE A 68 -10.10 -4.28 -6.23
CA PHE A 68 -9.32 -3.21 -6.86
C PHE A 68 -10.19 -2.41 -7.85
N VAL A 69 -10.14 -1.09 -7.80
CA VAL A 69 -11.05 -0.21 -8.54
C VAL A 69 -10.90 -0.37 -10.06
N LEU A 70 -9.66 -0.41 -10.58
CA LEU A 70 -9.40 -0.53 -12.02
C LEU A 70 -9.62 -1.97 -12.49
N ARG A 71 -10.76 -2.23 -13.14
CA ARG A 71 -11.18 -3.58 -13.56
C ARG A 71 -10.18 -4.27 -14.48
N ASN A 72 -9.54 -3.51 -15.39
CA ASN A 72 -8.55 -4.05 -16.33
C ASN A 72 -7.24 -4.51 -15.68
N ASP A 73 -6.96 -4.07 -14.46
CA ASP A 73 -5.76 -4.42 -13.72
C ASP A 73 -6.03 -5.51 -12.67
N ARG A 74 -7.29 -5.95 -12.52
CA ARG A 74 -7.68 -7.04 -11.62
C ARG A 74 -7.18 -8.38 -12.12
N ILE A 75 -6.79 -9.24 -11.19
CA ILE A 75 -6.54 -10.65 -11.47
C ILE A 75 -7.86 -11.39 -11.39
N GLU A 76 -8.18 -12.22 -12.40
CA GLU A 76 -9.49 -12.89 -12.53
C GLU A 76 -9.87 -13.68 -11.29
N ASP A 77 -8.94 -14.48 -10.74
CA ASP A 77 -9.15 -15.34 -9.58
C ASP A 77 -8.90 -14.63 -8.23
N ALA A 78 -8.47 -13.36 -8.25
CA ALA A 78 -8.20 -12.55 -7.06
C ALA A 78 -8.43 -11.06 -7.38
N PRO A 79 -9.69 -10.61 -7.49
CA PRO A 79 -10.02 -9.24 -7.93
C PRO A 79 -9.60 -8.14 -6.94
N GLU A 80 -9.22 -8.50 -5.71
CA GLU A 80 -8.61 -7.63 -4.70
C GLU A 80 -7.13 -7.34 -4.99
N VAL A 81 -6.52 -8.10 -5.92
CA VAL A 81 -5.10 -8.00 -6.25
C VAL A 81 -4.92 -7.41 -7.63
N SER A 82 -4.00 -6.47 -7.75
CA SER A 82 -3.58 -5.92 -9.04
C SER A 82 -2.07 -6.06 -9.22
N ILE A 83 -1.64 -6.07 -10.49
CA ILE A 83 -0.21 -6.18 -10.82
C ILE A 83 0.39 -4.80 -11.01
N VAL A 84 1.36 -4.45 -10.18
CA VAL A 84 2.24 -3.30 -10.40
C VAL A 84 3.46 -3.76 -11.18
N SER A 85 3.62 -3.29 -12.42
CA SER A 85 4.70 -3.74 -13.29
C SER A 85 5.25 -2.62 -14.15
N ASN A 86 6.56 -2.67 -14.41
CA ASN A 86 7.23 -1.85 -15.42
C ASN A 86 7.49 -2.62 -16.75
N ARG A 87 6.96 -3.83 -16.89
CA ARG A 87 7.09 -4.67 -18.08
C ARG A 87 6.00 -4.40 -19.14
N PRO A 88 6.24 -4.64 -20.43
CA PRO A 88 5.23 -4.52 -21.48
C PRO A 88 3.99 -5.44 -21.27
N PRO A 89 2.80 -5.07 -21.77
CA PRO A 89 2.56 -4.03 -22.76
C PRO A 89 2.56 -2.63 -22.14
N LEU A 90 3.40 -1.77 -22.69
CA LEU A 90 3.60 -0.42 -22.18
C LEU A 90 2.98 0.58 -23.15
N LEU A 91 2.34 1.61 -22.67
CA LEU A 91 1.90 2.76 -23.45
C LEU A 91 3.13 3.37 -24.16
N GLY A 92 3.17 3.24 -25.50
CA GLY A 92 4.24 3.81 -26.32
C GLY A 92 5.61 3.12 -26.24
N GLY A 93 5.70 1.86 -25.77
CA GLY A 93 6.93 1.06 -25.79
C GLY A 93 8.02 1.48 -24.79
N LYS A 94 7.71 2.40 -23.86
CA LYS A 94 8.64 2.84 -22.82
C LYS A 94 8.23 2.24 -21.45
N PRO A 95 9.19 1.85 -20.61
CA PRO A 95 8.89 1.46 -19.26
C PRO A 95 8.08 2.55 -18.52
N LEU A 96 6.90 2.18 -18.03
CA LEU A 96 6.11 3.06 -17.19
C LEU A 96 6.55 2.85 -15.74
N VAL A 97 7.13 3.86 -15.13
CA VAL A 97 7.34 3.87 -13.68
C VAL A 97 6.10 4.46 -13.07
N GLN A 98 5.32 3.63 -12.39
CA GLN A 98 4.14 4.04 -11.62
C GLN A 98 4.57 4.63 -10.27
N ALA A 99 3.64 5.29 -9.57
CA ALA A 99 3.84 5.78 -8.20
C ALA A 99 5.08 6.65 -8.00
N LYS A 100 5.31 7.63 -8.89
CA LYS A 100 6.45 8.57 -8.82
C LYS A 100 6.29 9.70 -7.80
N HIS A 101 5.10 9.87 -7.26
CA HIS A 101 4.76 10.97 -6.37
C HIS A 101 4.32 10.44 -5.02
N TRP A 102 4.62 11.19 -3.96
CA TRP A 102 4.09 10.92 -2.64
C TRP A 102 2.56 10.92 -2.68
N HIS A 103 1.95 9.85 -2.21
CA HIS A 103 0.50 9.67 -2.20
C HIS A 103 0.08 8.74 -1.05
N THR A 104 -1.19 8.71 -0.80
CA THR A 104 -1.87 7.69 0.01
C THR A 104 -2.86 7.02 -0.91
N ASP A 105 -2.89 5.69 -0.91
CA ASP A 105 -3.80 4.92 -1.74
C ASP A 105 -5.25 5.22 -1.36
N ASP A 106 -6.12 5.22 -2.37
CA ASP A 106 -7.56 5.39 -2.24
C ASP A 106 -8.03 6.64 -1.49
N SER A 107 -7.16 7.61 -1.26
CA SER A 107 -7.47 8.83 -0.47
C SER A 107 -8.62 9.67 -1.04
N TYR A 108 -9.03 9.42 -2.27
CA TYR A 108 -10.17 10.07 -2.94
C TYR A 108 -11.53 9.40 -2.65
N LEU A 109 -11.52 8.18 -2.10
CA LEU A 109 -12.75 7.48 -1.70
C LEU A 109 -13.29 8.01 -0.37
N ALA A 110 -14.60 7.87 -0.17
CA ALA A 110 -15.24 8.21 1.12
C ALA A 110 -14.70 7.34 2.26
N GLU A 111 -14.37 6.09 1.95
CA GLU A 111 -13.73 5.12 2.85
C GLU A 111 -12.44 4.62 2.20
N PRO A 112 -11.30 5.31 2.41
CA PRO A 112 -10.01 4.87 1.90
C PRO A 112 -9.60 3.49 2.42
N ALA A 113 -8.70 2.82 1.70
CA ALA A 113 -8.07 1.61 2.22
C ALA A 113 -7.31 1.92 3.52
N THR A 114 -7.54 1.12 4.56
CA THR A 114 -6.83 1.27 5.84
C THR A 114 -5.37 0.83 5.72
N LEU A 115 -5.13 -0.20 4.90
CA LEU A 115 -3.82 -0.81 4.65
C LEU A 115 -3.68 -1.18 3.18
N THR A 116 -2.46 -1.12 2.67
CA THR A 116 -2.07 -1.66 1.37
C THR A 116 -1.02 -2.74 1.58
N LEU A 117 -1.20 -3.90 0.97
CA LEU A 117 -0.20 -4.97 0.94
C LEU A 117 0.53 -4.94 -0.40
N LEU A 118 1.84 -4.91 -0.36
CA LEU A 118 2.69 -4.96 -1.55
C LEU A 118 3.55 -6.22 -1.52
N HIS A 119 3.30 -7.15 -2.43
CA HIS A 119 4.07 -8.39 -2.56
C HIS A 119 5.08 -8.28 -3.69
N ALA A 120 6.36 -8.41 -3.34
CA ALA A 120 7.47 -8.31 -4.29
C ALA A 120 7.69 -9.66 -5.01
N VAL A 121 7.21 -9.80 -6.25
CA VAL A 121 7.39 -11.01 -7.08
C VAL A 121 8.70 -10.97 -7.86
N THR A 122 9.03 -9.82 -8.45
CA THR A 122 10.28 -9.63 -9.19
C THR A 122 10.84 -8.26 -8.86
N LEU A 123 12.05 -8.22 -8.37
CA LEU A 123 12.74 -6.99 -8.02
C LEU A 123 13.84 -6.67 -9.04
N PRO A 124 14.13 -5.38 -9.31
CA PRO A 124 15.30 -5.00 -10.09
C PRO A 124 16.58 -5.28 -9.30
N VAL A 125 17.70 -5.43 -10.02
CA VAL A 125 19.02 -5.60 -9.37
C VAL A 125 19.45 -4.35 -8.59
N THR A 126 19.04 -3.17 -9.04
CA THR A 126 19.35 -1.89 -8.41
C THR A 126 18.17 -0.92 -8.60
N GLY A 127 17.91 -0.09 -7.60
CA GLY A 127 16.85 0.92 -7.61
C GLY A 127 15.45 0.32 -7.51
N GLY A 128 14.44 1.15 -7.70
CA GLY A 128 13.04 0.75 -7.58
C GLY A 128 12.58 0.62 -6.12
N ASP A 129 13.25 1.31 -5.22
CA ASP A 129 12.91 1.32 -3.80
C ASP A 129 11.52 1.94 -3.57
N THR A 130 10.79 1.39 -2.62
CA THR A 130 9.55 1.99 -2.12
C THR A 130 9.88 2.79 -0.87
N GLU A 131 9.60 4.09 -0.92
CA GLU A 131 9.86 5.00 0.18
C GLU A 131 8.57 5.33 0.94
N PHE A 132 8.68 5.48 2.26
CA PHE A 132 7.56 5.81 3.14
C PHE A 132 7.85 7.05 3.97
N ILE A 133 6.81 7.81 4.30
CA ILE A 133 6.88 8.97 5.18
C ILE A 133 5.93 8.79 6.36
N ASN A 134 6.46 8.93 7.57
CA ASN A 134 5.66 9.03 8.77
C ASN A 134 5.06 10.45 8.89
N CYS A 135 3.81 10.62 8.44
CA CYS A 135 3.14 11.91 8.46
C CYS A 135 2.84 12.43 9.88
N TYR A 136 2.76 11.57 10.90
CA TYR A 136 2.66 12.01 12.30
C TYR A 136 3.95 12.72 12.71
N ALA A 137 5.10 12.08 12.50
CA ALA A 137 6.39 12.68 12.81
C ALA A 137 6.66 13.98 12.01
N VAL A 138 6.25 14.01 10.72
CA VAL A 138 6.33 15.24 9.91
C VAL A 138 5.49 16.35 10.52
N LEU A 139 4.26 16.07 10.93
CA LEU A 139 3.38 17.06 11.53
C LEU A 139 3.95 17.60 12.84
N ASP A 140 4.54 16.74 13.68
CA ASP A 140 5.14 17.11 14.96
C ASP A 140 6.44 17.94 14.78
N ALA A 141 7.17 17.68 13.69
CA ALA A 141 8.40 18.41 13.34
C ALA A 141 8.16 19.74 12.63
N LEU A 142 6.90 20.09 12.30
CA LEU A 142 6.61 21.35 11.62
C LEU A 142 7.00 22.55 12.49
N PRO A 143 7.71 23.55 11.92
CA PRO A 143 7.91 24.83 12.59
C PRO A 143 6.57 25.46 13.01
N PRO A 144 6.49 26.17 14.15
CA PRO A 144 5.24 26.71 14.67
C PRO A 144 4.44 27.56 13.69
N ASN A 145 5.13 28.32 12.84
CA ASN A 145 4.50 29.15 11.81
C ASN A 145 3.84 28.34 10.69
N LEU A 146 4.38 27.17 10.35
CA LEU A 146 3.77 26.25 9.38
C LEU A 146 2.67 25.43 10.06
N ARG A 147 2.89 24.96 11.28
CA ARG A 147 1.89 24.22 12.05
C ARG A 147 0.60 25.03 12.18
N GLY A 148 0.68 26.30 12.58
CA GLY A 148 -0.48 27.17 12.71
C GLY A 148 -1.20 27.48 11.39
N ARG A 149 -0.53 27.30 10.22
CA ARG A 149 -1.15 27.48 8.90
C ARG A 149 -1.90 26.24 8.42
N VAL A 150 -1.54 25.05 8.88
CA VAL A 150 -2.17 23.78 8.44
C VAL A 150 -3.18 23.25 9.44
N ASP A 151 -3.12 23.69 10.67
CA ASP A 151 -4.05 23.27 11.73
C ASP A 151 -5.50 23.60 11.34
N GLY A 152 -6.37 22.61 11.44
CA GLY A 152 -7.78 22.74 11.10
C GLY A 152 -8.11 22.75 9.61
N LEU A 153 -7.11 22.73 8.72
CA LEU A 153 -7.36 22.63 7.29
C LEU A 153 -7.79 21.20 6.91
N ARG A 154 -8.55 21.13 5.80
CA ARG A 154 -8.92 19.89 5.14
C ARG A 154 -8.40 19.88 3.72
N ALA A 155 -7.81 18.74 3.29
CA ALA A 155 -7.46 18.49 1.91
C ALA A 155 -8.64 17.84 1.18
N VAL A 156 -8.90 18.27 -0.06
CA VAL A 156 -9.85 17.61 -0.96
C VAL A 156 -9.04 16.74 -1.91
N HIS A 157 -9.23 15.43 -1.79
CA HIS A 157 -8.62 14.44 -2.66
C HIS A 157 -9.56 14.11 -3.81
N LYS A 158 -9.01 14.04 -5.03
CA LYS A 158 -9.76 13.65 -6.23
C LYS A 158 -8.91 12.69 -7.05
N TYR A 159 -9.53 11.64 -7.59
CA TYR A 159 -8.88 10.66 -8.45
C TYR A 159 -8.23 11.31 -9.68
N LEU A 160 -8.98 12.16 -10.39
CA LEU A 160 -8.50 12.93 -11.52
C LEU A 160 -8.39 14.39 -11.12
N SER A 161 -7.17 14.93 -11.13
CA SER A 161 -6.96 16.36 -11.06
C SER A 161 -6.54 16.89 -12.44
N ARG A 162 -6.91 18.13 -12.77
CA ARG A 162 -6.53 18.78 -14.04
C ARG A 162 -5.01 18.80 -14.28
N ARG A 163 -4.20 18.66 -13.23
CA ARG A 163 -2.73 18.63 -13.30
C ARG A 163 -2.18 17.25 -13.63
N ASN A 164 -2.95 16.18 -13.43
CA ASN A 164 -2.45 14.79 -13.46
C ASN A 164 -3.16 13.91 -14.49
N GLU A 165 -3.98 14.46 -15.39
CA GLU A 165 -4.75 13.68 -16.39
C GLU A 165 -3.88 12.78 -17.28
N SER A 166 -2.60 13.13 -17.48
CA SER A 166 -1.67 12.35 -18.29
C SER A 166 -0.95 11.22 -17.52
N TRP A 167 -1.09 11.15 -16.20
CA TRP A 167 -0.32 10.28 -15.33
C TRP A 167 -1.15 9.22 -14.62
N VAL A 168 -2.47 9.38 -14.64
CA VAL A 168 -3.40 8.50 -13.93
C VAL A 168 -4.14 7.65 -14.94
N ALA A 169 -4.27 6.36 -14.66
CA ALA A 169 -5.13 5.48 -15.44
C ALA A 169 -6.56 6.03 -15.42
N LYS A 170 -7.19 6.12 -16.58
CA LYS A 170 -8.57 6.60 -16.67
C LYS A 170 -9.51 5.51 -16.19
N ARG A 171 -10.40 5.86 -15.28
CA ARG A 171 -11.51 5.01 -14.91
C ARG A 171 -12.50 4.92 -16.07
N SER A 172 -13.10 3.75 -16.27
CA SER A 172 -14.27 3.61 -17.14
C SER A 172 -15.48 4.29 -16.51
N GLY A 173 -16.51 4.61 -17.31
CA GLY A 173 -17.74 5.21 -16.76
C GLY A 173 -18.41 4.36 -15.68
N GLU A 174 -18.26 3.01 -15.75
CA GLU A 174 -18.78 2.09 -14.72
C GLU A 174 -17.96 2.12 -13.41
N GLU A 175 -16.66 2.42 -13.49
CA GLU A 175 -15.78 2.56 -12.32
C GLU A 175 -15.90 3.94 -11.64
N GLU A 176 -16.49 4.94 -12.31
CA GLU A 176 -16.77 6.25 -11.73
C GLU A 176 -17.94 6.23 -10.75
N ASP A 177 -18.83 5.23 -10.90
CA ASP A 177 -20.02 5.07 -10.08
C ASP A 177 -19.79 4.18 -8.84
N GLU A 178 -18.63 3.51 -8.74
CA GLU A 178 -18.16 2.74 -7.58
C GLU A 178 -17.34 3.64 -6.62
#